data_0595cb1257adde6ffd68c9007f8d097a
#
_entry.id   0595cb1257adde6ffd68c9007f8d097a
#
_cell.length_a   1.000
_cell.length_b   1.000
_cell.length_c   1.000
_cell.angle_alpha   90.00
_cell.angle_beta   90.00
_cell.angle_gamma   90.00
#
_symmetry.space_group_name_H-M   'P 1'
#
loop_
_entity.id
_entity.type
_entity.pdbx_description
1 polymer ?
#
loop_
_entity_poly.entity_id
_entity_poly.type
_entity_poly.pdbx_seq_one_letter_code
_entity_poly.pdbx_strand_id
1 'polypeptide(L)'
;LSHEAYTATIRAAVSVARTSGLTEAVMTTGRRSERFAQQLWPHRPAYAFVQIGDYFADGLEMAADQGLEQVTLAVFLGKALKMAMGLPHTHARTARLTLEQLGRWAVETTGDPDLARRVVSANTARAAFDLLADDHPNLIARVGSELIRAASGFAAGRLAVRAIIFDFQGQVRFDGFEKSRCQTAP
;
A
#
# COMPACT_ATOMS: atom_id res chain seq x y z
N LEU A 1 -20.44 -7.70 -3.02
CA LEU A 1 -20.81 -6.28 -3.05
C LEU A 1 -20.45 -5.71 -4.43
N SER A 2 -21.33 -4.87 -5.00
CA SER A 2 -21.00 -4.12 -6.22
C SER A 2 -19.87 -3.12 -5.95
N HIS A 3 -19.21 -2.63 -7.02
CA HIS A 3 -18.21 -1.56 -6.92
C HIS A 3 -18.75 -0.35 -6.14
N GLU A 4 -19.94 0.12 -6.50
CA GLU A 4 -20.61 1.25 -5.83
C GLU A 4 -20.85 1.01 -4.34
N ALA A 5 -21.34 -0.18 -3.97
CA ALA A 5 -21.60 -0.49 -2.57
C ALA A 5 -20.30 -0.52 -1.74
N TYR A 6 -19.22 -1.05 -2.32
CA TYR A 6 -17.92 -1.09 -1.62
C TYR A 6 -17.31 0.30 -1.48
N THR A 7 -17.31 1.09 -2.54
CA THR A 7 -16.79 2.46 -2.50
C THR A 7 -17.60 3.37 -1.59
N ALA A 8 -18.93 3.18 -1.52
CA ALA A 8 -19.78 3.85 -0.53
C ALA A 8 -19.37 3.51 0.91
N THR A 9 -18.98 2.25 1.17
CA THR A 9 -18.49 1.83 2.50
C THR A 9 -17.16 2.51 2.85
N ILE A 10 -16.23 2.60 1.89
CA ILE A 10 -14.95 3.31 2.09
C ILE A 10 -15.22 4.78 2.39
N ARG A 11 -16.09 5.43 1.60
CA ARG A 11 -16.47 6.84 1.79
C ARG A 11 -17.04 7.09 3.19
N ALA A 12 -17.95 6.22 3.64
CA ALA A 12 -18.53 6.31 4.97
C ALA A 12 -17.48 6.15 6.08
N ALA A 13 -16.56 5.18 5.93
CA ALA A 13 -15.49 4.95 6.91
C ALA A 13 -14.54 6.14 7.01
N VAL A 14 -14.12 6.72 5.87
CA VAL A 14 -13.29 7.94 5.84
C VAL A 14 -14.04 9.12 6.47
N SER A 15 -15.34 9.27 6.18
CA SER A 15 -16.17 10.32 6.77
C SER A 15 -16.25 10.20 8.30
N VAL A 16 -16.43 8.98 8.82
CA VAL A 16 -16.44 8.74 10.28
C VAL A 16 -15.09 9.13 10.90
N ALA A 17 -13.98 8.71 10.29
CA ALA A 17 -12.65 9.09 10.78
C ALA A 17 -12.52 10.63 10.83
N ARG A 18 -12.86 11.32 9.74
CA ARG A 18 -12.72 12.79 9.65
C ARG A 18 -13.64 13.54 10.60
N THR A 19 -14.93 13.17 10.69
CA THR A 19 -15.91 13.81 11.58
C THR A 19 -15.63 13.54 13.06
N SER A 20 -14.91 12.46 13.36
CA SER A 20 -14.42 12.17 14.72
C SER A 20 -13.13 12.93 15.07
N GLY A 21 -12.69 13.88 14.24
CA GLY A 21 -11.56 14.77 14.49
C GLY A 21 -10.21 14.24 14.03
N LEU A 22 -10.14 13.10 13.34
CA LEU A 22 -8.87 12.61 12.80
C LEU A 22 -8.46 13.37 11.55
N THR A 23 -7.17 13.66 11.43
CA THR A 23 -6.55 14.21 10.21
C THR A 23 -5.79 13.12 9.43
N GLU A 24 -5.70 11.92 9.99
CA GLU A 24 -5.01 10.78 9.38
C GLU A 24 -5.82 9.48 9.50
N ALA A 25 -5.69 8.60 8.52
CA ALA A 25 -6.27 7.26 8.53
C ALA A 25 -5.24 6.20 8.12
N VAL A 26 -5.44 4.97 8.63
CA VAL A 26 -4.68 3.79 8.23
C VAL A 26 -5.52 2.98 7.27
N MET A 27 -5.10 2.89 6.01
CA MET A 27 -5.79 2.13 4.97
C MET A 27 -5.20 0.73 4.85
N THR A 28 -6.06 -0.27 4.88
CA THR A 28 -5.69 -1.68 4.80
C THR A 28 -6.45 -2.39 3.70
N THR A 29 -5.91 -3.50 3.20
CA THR A 29 -6.53 -4.24 2.10
C THR A 29 -7.38 -5.44 2.56
N GLY A 30 -7.49 -5.64 3.87
CA GLY A 30 -8.31 -6.70 4.45
C GLY A 30 -8.02 -6.94 5.94
N ARG A 31 -8.81 -7.80 6.55
CA ARG A 31 -8.80 -8.06 8.00
C ARG A 31 -7.42 -8.42 8.58
N ARG A 32 -6.60 -9.15 7.82
CA ARG A 32 -5.29 -9.58 8.33
C ARG A 32 -4.31 -8.42 8.41
N SER A 33 -4.22 -7.60 7.36
CA SER A 33 -3.37 -6.40 7.37
C SER A 33 -3.87 -5.37 8.39
N GLU A 34 -5.19 -5.24 8.55
CA GLU A 34 -5.78 -4.37 9.57
C GLU A 34 -5.41 -4.81 10.99
N ARG A 35 -5.52 -6.12 11.30
CA ARG A 35 -5.12 -6.64 12.61
C ARG A 35 -3.66 -6.33 12.92
N PHE A 36 -2.74 -6.49 11.96
CA PHE A 36 -1.34 -6.15 12.16
C PHE A 36 -1.13 -4.64 12.31
N ALA A 37 -1.85 -3.82 11.55
CA ALA A 37 -1.82 -2.38 11.72
C ALA A 37 -2.32 -1.95 13.12
N GLN A 38 -3.41 -2.55 13.61
CA GLN A 38 -3.92 -2.30 14.96
C GLN A 38 -2.93 -2.69 16.05
N GLN A 39 -2.14 -3.74 15.84
CA GLN A 39 -1.08 -4.13 16.77
C GLN A 39 0.07 -3.11 16.82
N LEU A 40 0.39 -2.44 15.69
CA LEU A 40 1.38 -1.36 15.67
C LEU A 40 0.90 -0.10 16.40
N TRP A 41 -0.41 0.15 16.39
CA TRP A 41 -1.02 1.33 17.01
C TRP A 41 -2.20 0.95 17.91
N PRO A 42 -1.94 0.28 19.04
CA PRO A 42 -3.00 -0.24 19.92
C PRO A 42 -3.85 0.86 20.58
N HIS A 43 -3.36 2.10 20.60
CA HIS A 43 -4.09 3.24 21.18
C HIS A 43 -4.91 4.03 20.14
N ARG A 44 -4.82 3.69 18.84
CA ARG A 44 -5.66 4.33 17.82
C ARG A 44 -7.08 3.78 17.90
N PRO A 45 -8.11 4.64 17.77
CA PRO A 45 -9.49 4.17 17.75
C PRO A 45 -9.77 3.32 16.51
N ALA A 46 -10.74 2.41 16.61
CA ALA A 46 -11.07 1.48 15.53
C ALA A 46 -11.43 2.20 14.21
N TYR A 47 -12.08 3.36 14.30
CA TYR A 47 -12.45 4.16 13.14
C TYR A 47 -11.28 4.87 12.45
N ALA A 48 -10.05 4.81 13.00
CA ALA A 48 -8.84 5.23 12.30
C ALA A 48 -8.39 4.24 11.22
N PHE A 49 -8.91 3.00 11.23
CA PHE A 49 -8.56 1.95 10.30
C PHE A 49 -9.66 1.77 9.25
N VAL A 50 -9.31 1.95 7.97
CA VAL A 50 -10.24 1.89 6.84
C VAL A 50 -9.84 0.74 5.92
N GLN A 51 -10.72 -0.24 5.74
CA GLN A 51 -10.49 -1.32 4.77
C GLN A 51 -10.87 -0.84 3.36
N ILE A 52 -9.88 -0.67 2.49
CA ILE A 52 -10.07 -0.26 1.09
C ILE A 52 -10.15 -1.44 0.11
N GLY A 53 -9.84 -2.66 0.57
CA GLY A 53 -9.86 -3.86 -0.28
C GLY A 53 -8.96 -3.74 -1.51
N ASP A 54 -9.59 -3.80 -2.67
CA ASP A 54 -8.92 -3.64 -3.98
C ASP A 54 -9.01 -2.22 -4.55
N TYR A 55 -9.71 -1.30 -3.90
CA TYR A 55 -10.06 0.03 -4.39
C TYR A 55 -9.02 1.08 -3.95
N PHE A 56 -7.80 0.94 -4.48
CA PHE A 56 -6.65 1.72 -4.08
C PHE A 56 -6.78 3.21 -4.43
N ALA A 57 -7.08 3.51 -5.71
CA ALA A 57 -7.25 4.88 -6.16
C ALA A 57 -8.45 5.55 -5.48
N ASP A 58 -9.61 4.88 -5.49
CA ASP A 58 -10.83 5.39 -4.86
C ASP A 58 -10.62 5.75 -3.38
N GLY A 59 -9.92 4.89 -2.63
CA GLY A 59 -9.63 5.13 -1.21
C GLY A 59 -8.82 6.39 -0.99
N LEU A 60 -7.77 6.61 -1.79
CA LEU A 60 -6.90 7.79 -1.68
C LEU A 60 -7.60 9.07 -2.12
N GLU A 61 -8.34 9.02 -3.23
CA GLU A 61 -9.13 10.16 -3.70
C GLU A 61 -10.16 10.58 -2.66
N MET A 62 -10.93 9.61 -2.10
CA MET A 62 -11.90 9.88 -1.06
C MET A 62 -11.28 10.47 0.20
N ALA A 63 -10.10 9.99 0.61
CA ALA A 63 -9.39 10.54 1.77
C ALA A 63 -9.00 12.00 1.53
N ALA A 64 -8.44 12.30 0.35
CA ALA A 64 -8.06 13.66 -0.02
C ALA A 64 -9.29 14.58 -0.13
N ASP A 65 -10.38 14.12 -0.76
CA ASP A 65 -11.60 14.91 -0.95
C ASP A 65 -12.32 15.23 0.35
N GLN A 66 -12.20 14.35 1.34
CA GLN A 66 -12.80 14.57 2.68
C GLN A 66 -11.86 15.33 3.63
N GLY A 67 -10.69 15.77 3.15
CA GLY A 67 -9.79 16.64 3.91
C GLY A 67 -8.96 15.92 4.96
N LEU A 68 -8.65 14.62 4.77
CA LEU A 68 -7.55 14.02 5.51
C LEU A 68 -6.22 14.64 5.04
N GLU A 69 -5.26 14.73 5.93
CA GLU A 69 -3.93 15.29 5.66
C GLU A 69 -2.91 14.18 5.38
N GLN A 70 -3.12 13.00 5.98
CA GLN A 70 -2.21 11.87 5.87
C GLN A 70 -2.97 10.55 5.74
N VAL A 71 -2.40 9.66 4.93
CA VAL A 71 -2.80 8.26 4.86
C VAL A 71 -1.60 7.35 5.10
N THR A 72 -1.79 6.32 5.90
CA THR A 72 -0.85 5.20 6.03
C THR A 72 -1.42 3.97 5.32
N LEU A 73 -0.75 3.51 4.29
CA LEU A 73 -1.07 2.26 3.60
C LEU A 73 -0.38 1.09 4.32
N ALA A 74 -1.14 0.19 4.94
CA ALA A 74 -0.62 -0.95 5.68
C ALA A 74 -1.02 -2.26 4.97
N VAL A 75 -0.07 -2.86 4.23
CA VAL A 75 -0.38 -3.88 3.21
C VAL A 75 0.66 -5.01 3.18
N PHE A 76 0.33 -6.12 2.52
CA PHE A 76 1.27 -7.18 2.16
C PHE A 76 1.90 -6.92 0.80
N LEU A 77 3.08 -7.52 0.54
CA LEU A 77 3.84 -7.30 -0.70
C LEU A 77 3.01 -7.50 -1.98
N GLY A 78 2.15 -8.51 -2.03
CA GLY A 78 1.34 -8.76 -3.23
C GLY A 78 0.39 -7.62 -3.60
N LYS A 79 -0.12 -6.88 -2.61
CA LYS A 79 -0.90 -5.66 -2.84
C LYS A 79 0.01 -4.46 -3.08
N ALA A 80 1.10 -4.35 -2.32
CA ALA A 80 2.10 -3.30 -2.51
C ALA A 80 2.64 -3.26 -3.94
N LEU A 81 2.96 -4.42 -4.54
CA LEU A 81 3.41 -4.53 -5.93
C LEU A 81 2.40 -3.95 -6.93
N LYS A 82 1.12 -4.30 -6.78
CA LYS A 82 0.06 -3.80 -7.68
C LYS A 82 -0.12 -2.29 -7.55
N MET A 83 -0.11 -1.80 -6.32
CA MET A 83 -0.19 -0.38 -6.03
C MET A 83 1.04 0.37 -6.55
N ALA A 84 2.25 -0.18 -6.37
CA ALA A 84 3.51 0.38 -6.86
C ALA A 84 3.57 0.48 -8.39
N MET A 85 2.85 -0.39 -9.11
CA MET A 85 2.67 -0.29 -10.56
C MET A 85 1.65 0.77 -11.00
N GLY A 86 1.05 1.50 -10.06
CA GLY A 86 0.02 2.50 -10.35
C GLY A 86 -1.32 1.91 -10.79
N LEU A 87 -1.61 0.66 -10.41
CA LEU A 87 -2.90 0.05 -10.72
C LEU A 87 -3.97 0.64 -9.78
N PRO A 88 -5.04 1.25 -10.31
CA PRO A 88 -6.08 1.86 -9.49
C PRO A 88 -6.85 0.83 -8.67
N HIS A 89 -6.96 -0.40 -9.21
CA HIS A 89 -7.59 -1.54 -8.55
C HIS A 89 -6.61 -2.72 -8.47
N THR A 90 -6.49 -3.30 -7.27
CA THR A 90 -5.50 -4.36 -6.99
C THR A 90 -6.05 -5.78 -7.14
N HIS A 91 -7.10 -5.99 -7.93
CA HIS A 91 -7.72 -7.30 -8.15
C HIS A 91 -6.77 -8.35 -8.75
N ALA A 92 -7.00 -9.64 -8.47
CA ALA A 92 -6.07 -10.75 -8.69
C ALA A 92 -5.56 -10.99 -10.13
N ARG A 93 -6.26 -10.50 -11.16
CA ARG A 93 -5.98 -10.82 -12.58
C ARG A 93 -4.60 -10.36 -13.12
N THR A 94 -3.83 -9.62 -12.36
CA THR A 94 -2.53 -9.04 -12.77
C THR A 94 -1.32 -9.69 -12.09
N ALA A 95 -1.47 -10.85 -11.47
CA ALA A 95 -0.39 -11.47 -10.68
C ALA A 95 0.91 -11.69 -11.48
N ARG A 96 0.80 -12.18 -12.74
CA ARG A 96 1.95 -12.40 -13.61
C ARG A 96 2.69 -11.10 -13.95
N LEU A 97 1.96 -10.07 -14.33
CA LEU A 97 2.55 -8.75 -14.66
C LEU A 97 3.29 -8.14 -13.48
N THR A 98 2.81 -8.37 -12.23
CA THR A 98 3.48 -7.87 -11.04
C THR A 98 4.80 -8.56 -10.76
N LEU A 99 4.90 -9.87 -11.02
CA LEU A 99 6.16 -10.61 -10.87
C LEU A 99 7.17 -10.26 -11.97
N GLU A 100 6.72 -10.03 -13.19
CA GLU A 100 7.57 -9.54 -14.28
C GLU A 100 8.15 -8.14 -13.95
N GLN A 101 7.32 -7.25 -13.40
CA GLN A 101 7.80 -5.93 -12.94
C GLN A 101 8.78 -6.04 -11.78
N LEU A 102 8.48 -6.90 -10.80
CA LEU A 102 9.38 -7.15 -9.67
C LEU A 102 10.72 -7.71 -10.15
N GLY A 103 10.71 -8.60 -11.16
CA GLY A 103 11.93 -9.12 -11.80
C GLY A 103 12.76 -8.00 -12.47
N ARG A 104 12.13 -7.05 -13.17
CA ARG A 104 12.83 -5.88 -13.72
C ARG A 104 13.47 -5.04 -12.61
N TRP A 105 12.72 -4.74 -11.54
CA TRP A 105 13.26 -4.01 -10.40
C TRP A 105 14.38 -4.79 -9.68
N ALA A 106 14.35 -6.13 -9.68
CA ALA A 106 15.41 -6.93 -9.12
C ALA A 106 16.73 -6.71 -9.88
N VAL A 107 16.71 -6.75 -11.23
CA VAL A 107 17.90 -6.44 -12.03
C VAL A 107 18.39 -5.01 -11.79
N GLU A 108 17.49 -4.03 -11.83
CA GLU A 108 17.83 -2.61 -11.64
C GLU A 108 18.44 -2.32 -10.26
N THR A 109 17.98 -3.04 -9.23
CA THR A 109 18.38 -2.77 -7.84
C THR A 109 19.61 -3.57 -7.42
N THR A 110 19.75 -4.81 -7.91
CA THR A 110 20.80 -5.75 -7.46
C THR A 110 21.84 -6.06 -8.52
N GLY A 111 21.54 -5.82 -9.80
CA GLY A 111 22.36 -6.28 -10.92
C GLY A 111 22.34 -7.79 -11.13
N ASP A 112 21.46 -8.54 -10.45
CA ASP A 112 21.40 -10.00 -10.48
C ASP A 112 20.27 -10.51 -11.40
N PRO A 113 20.57 -11.00 -12.62
CA PRO A 113 19.57 -11.55 -13.53
C PRO A 113 19.05 -12.93 -13.05
N ASP A 114 19.79 -13.65 -12.23
CA ASP A 114 19.35 -14.95 -11.70
C ASP A 114 18.29 -14.77 -10.64
N LEU A 115 18.45 -13.78 -9.79
CA LEU A 115 17.40 -13.35 -8.85
C LEU A 115 16.13 -12.97 -9.61
N ALA A 116 16.26 -12.17 -10.66
CA ALA A 116 15.12 -11.77 -11.48
C ALA A 116 14.38 -12.98 -12.08
N ARG A 117 15.12 -13.96 -12.63
CA ARG A 117 14.50 -15.20 -13.14
C ARG A 117 13.76 -15.98 -12.07
N ARG A 118 14.34 -16.11 -10.88
CA ARG A 118 13.71 -16.77 -9.73
C ARG A 118 12.43 -16.04 -9.30
N VAL A 119 12.45 -14.74 -9.24
CA VAL A 119 11.28 -13.90 -8.90
C VAL A 119 10.16 -14.06 -9.92
N VAL A 120 10.49 -13.98 -11.23
CA VAL A 120 9.51 -14.11 -12.30
C VAL A 120 8.90 -15.52 -12.36
N SER A 121 9.68 -16.55 -12.02
CA SER A 121 9.21 -17.94 -11.98
C SER A 121 8.44 -18.29 -10.69
N ALA A 122 8.37 -17.41 -9.73
CA ALA A 122 7.57 -17.63 -8.53
C ALA A 122 6.07 -17.71 -8.87
N ASN A 123 5.38 -18.70 -8.32
CA ASN A 123 3.95 -18.90 -8.60
C ASN A 123 3.04 -17.85 -7.96
N THR A 124 3.54 -17.16 -6.94
CA THR A 124 2.78 -16.16 -6.15
C THR A 124 3.68 -15.04 -5.66
N ALA A 125 3.09 -13.87 -5.39
CA ALA A 125 3.81 -12.77 -4.73
C ALA A 125 4.33 -13.16 -3.33
N ARG A 126 3.70 -14.13 -2.66
CA ARG A 126 4.20 -14.67 -1.39
C ARG A 126 5.51 -15.44 -1.60
N ALA A 127 5.53 -16.37 -2.57
CA ALA A 127 6.76 -17.12 -2.87
C ALA A 127 7.89 -16.19 -3.32
N ALA A 128 7.58 -15.15 -4.12
CA ALA A 128 8.55 -14.11 -4.46
C ALA A 128 9.05 -13.35 -3.22
N PHE A 129 8.15 -13.03 -2.27
CA PHE A 129 8.53 -12.36 -1.02
C PHE A 129 9.49 -13.22 -0.18
N ASP A 130 9.21 -14.50 -0.04
CA ASP A 130 10.04 -15.43 0.71
C ASP A 130 11.48 -15.54 0.14
N LEU A 131 11.66 -15.27 -1.18
CA LEU A 131 12.99 -15.16 -1.82
C LEU A 131 13.72 -13.84 -1.50
N LEU A 132 13.01 -12.82 -1.07
CA LEU A 132 13.55 -11.46 -0.96
C LEU A 132 13.70 -11.01 0.50
N ALA A 133 12.92 -11.57 1.40
CA ALA A 133 12.65 -11.00 2.71
C ALA A 133 13.91 -10.76 3.55
N ASP A 134 14.86 -11.68 3.51
CA ASP A 134 16.06 -11.64 4.34
C ASP A 134 17.28 -11.13 3.58
N ASP A 135 17.42 -11.50 2.29
CA ASP A 135 18.64 -11.23 1.51
C ASP A 135 18.54 -9.95 0.66
N HIS A 136 17.34 -9.47 0.35
CA HIS A 136 17.12 -8.35 -0.58
C HIS A 136 16.19 -7.25 -0.03
N PRO A 137 16.43 -6.70 1.17
CA PRO A 137 15.56 -5.67 1.76
C PRO A 137 15.48 -4.41 0.88
N ASN A 138 16.53 -4.11 0.10
CA ASN A 138 16.55 -2.97 -0.83
C ASN A 138 15.49 -3.09 -1.93
N LEU A 139 15.17 -4.30 -2.38
CA LEU A 139 14.13 -4.51 -3.38
C LEU A 139 12.73 -4.31 -2.76
N ILE A 140 12.54 -4.72 -1.52
CA ILE A 140 11.29 -4.43 -0.78
C ILE A 140 11.16 -2.92 -0.56
N ALA A 141 12.25 -2.23 -0.22
CA ALA A 141 12.28 -0.77 -0.09
C ALA A 141 11.94 -0.08 -1.42
N ARG A 142 12.44 -0.58 -2.55
CA ARG A 142 12.08 -0.09 -3.88
C ARG A 142 10.57 -0.20 -4.12
N VAL A 143 9.95 -1.35 -3.84
CA VAL A 143 8.50 -1.53 -3.96
C VAL A 143 7.74 -0.53 -3.09
N GLY A 144 8.17 -0.33 -1.85
CA GLY A 144 7.56 0.62 -0.93
C GLY A 144 7.64 2.07 -1.43
N SER A 145 8.78 2.48 -1.96
CA SER A 145 8.97 3.82 -2.53
C SER A 145 8.09 4.06 -3.77
N GLU A 146 8.00 3.07 -4.66
CA GLU A 146 7.11 3.15 -5.83
C GLU A 146 5.63 3.16 -5.43
N LEU A 147 5.25 2.40 -4.38
CA LEU A 147 3.91 2.46 -3.79
C LEU A 147 3.57 3.86 -3.30
N ILE A 148 4.46 4.50 -2.53
CA ILE A 148 4.25 5.87 -2.03
C ILE A 148 4.11 6.84 -3.19
N ARG A 149 4.96 6.75 -4.20
CA ARG A 149 4.90 7.59 -5.40
C ARG A 149 3.57 7.46 -6.14
N ALA A 150 3.09 6.23 -6.34
CA ALA A 150 1.80 5.98 -6.99
C ALA A 150 0.64 6.53 -6.16
N ALA A 151 0.68 6.34 -4.83
CA ALA A 151 -0.34 6.85 -3.92
C ALA A 151 -0.40 8.38 -3.91
N SER A 152 0.76 9.04 -3.87
CA SER A 152 0.85 10.50 -4.03
C SER A 152 0.23 10.98 -5.35
N GLY A 153 0.41 10.23 -6.44
CA GLY A 153 -0.20 10.51 -7.73
C GLY A 153 -1.72 10.47 -7.69
N PHE A 154 -2.31 9.40 -7.16
CA PHE A 154 -3.77 9.27 -7.02
C PHE A 154 -4.38 10.31 -6.07
N ALA A 155 -3.65 10.70 -5.04
CA ALA A 155 -4.07 11.80 -4.16
C ALA A 155 -3.81 13.20 -4.75
N ALA A 156 -3.30 13.31 -5.96
CA ALA A 156 -2.89 14.57 -6.60
C ALA A 156 -1.93 15.41 -5.71
N GLY A 157 -1.08 14.74 -4.93
CA GLY A 157 -0.14 15.39 -4.00
C GLY A 157 -0.79 16.04 -2.77
N ARG A 158 -2.09 15.87 -2.56
CA ARG A 158 -2.85 16.49 -1.45
C ARG A 158 -2.64 15.78 -0.10
N LEU A 159 -2.22 14.52 -0.11
CA LEU A 159 -1.97 13.72 1.09
C LEU A 159 -0.48 13.54 1.35
N ALA A 160 -0.09 13.58 2.62
CA ALA A 160 1.12 12.93 3.07
C ALA A 160 0.88 11.40 3.05
N VAL A 161 1.83 10.63 2.52
CA VAL A 161 1.67 9.19 2.37
C VAL A 161 2.74 8.44 3.14
N ARG A 162 2.33 7.54 4.02
CA ARG A 162 3.18 6.53 4.63
C ARG A 162 2.82 5.17 4.07
N ALA A 163 3.80 4.31 3.82
CA ALA A 163 3.56 2.93 3.45
C ALA A 163 4.28 1.98 4.39
N ILE A 164 3.56 0.95 4.83
CA ILE A 164 4.07 -0.16 5.63
C ILE A 164 3.82 -1.45 4.86
N ILE A 165 4.88 -2.21 4.61
CA ILE A 165 4.77 -3.55 4.03
C ILE A 165 5.05 -4.58 5.13
N PHE A 166 4.06 -5.43 5.38
CA PHE A 166 4.17 -6.56 6.30
C PHE A 166 4.64 -7.83 5.61
N ASP A 167 5.37 -8.65 6.34
CA ASP A 167 5.45 -10.08 6.04
C ASP A 167 4.19 -10.83 6.54
N PHE A 168 4.15 -12.14 6.29
CA PHE A 168 2.99 -12.95 6.67
C PHE A 168 2.91 -13.26 8.18
N GLN A 169 3.95 -12.94 8.94
CA GLN A 169 4.00 -13.01 10.40
C GLN A 169 3.60 -11.68 11.05
N GLY A 170 3.48 -10.61 10.27
CA GLY A 170 3.12 -9.27 10.74
C GLY A 170 4.31 -8.40 11.10
N GLN A 171 5.53 -8.85 10.78
CA GLN A 171 6.72 -8.02 10.94
C GLN A 171 6.76 -6.94 9.85
N VAL A 172 7.17 -5.75 10.23
CA VAL A 172 7.36 -4.64 9.29
C VAL A 172 8.65 -4.87 8.51
N ARG A 173 8.55 -4.97 7.19
CA ARG A 173 9.67 -5.12 6.26
C ARG A 173 10.00 -3.84 5.50
N PHE A 174 9.07 -2.91 5.47
CA PHE A 174 9.26 -1.56 4.97
C PHE A 174 8.38 -0.59 5.73
N ASP A 175 8.92 0.57 6.03
CA ASP A 175 8.23 1.72 6.60
C ASP A 175 8.83 2.99 5.98
N GLY A 176 8.06 3.66 5.14
CA GLY A 176 8.49 4.86 4.42
C GLY A 176 7.43 5.94 4.42
N PHE A 177 7.85 7.18 4.25
CA PHE A 177 6.98 8.35 4.33
C PHE A 177 7.37 9.42 3.30
N GLU A 178 6.37 10.04 2.66
CA GLU A 178 6.50 11.22 1.79
C GLU A 178 5.49 12.30 2.23
N LYS A 179 5.97 13.54 2.38
CA LYS A 179 5.11 14.68 2.72
C LYS A 179 4.21 15.08 1.55
N SER A 180 3.05 15.67 1.86
CA SER A 180 2.17 16.29 0.87
C SER A 180 2.92 17.39 0.11
N ARG A 181 2.74 17.45 -1.22
CA ARG A 181 3.30 18.52 -2.05
C ARG A 181 2.57 19.84 -1.87
N CYS A 182 1.31 19.81 -1.42
CA CYS A 182 0.53 21.02 -1.14
C CYS A 182 0.95 21.75 0.13
N GLN A 183 1.70 21.09 1.04
CA GLN A 183 2.20 21.71 2.28
C GLN A 183 3.58 22.37 2.10
N THR A 184 4.17 22.31 0.92
CA THR A 184 5.52 22.85 0.64
C THR A 184 5.51 24.18 -0.13
N ALA A 185 4.34 24.81 -0.32
CA ALA A 185 4.28 26.18 -0.83
C ALA A 185 4.43 27.18 0.35
N PRO A 186 5.40 28.12 0.27
CA PRO A 186 5.62 29.12 1.33
C PRO A 186 4.46 30.10 1.40
#